data_25737fb6166cfbd3983e8087b1dde905
#
_entry.id   25737fb6166cfbd3983e8087b1dde905
#
_cell.length_a   1.000
_cell.length_b   1.000
_cell.length_c   1.000
_cell.angle_alpha   90.00
_cell.angle_beta   90.00
_cell.angle_gamma   90.00
#
_symmetry.space_group_name_H-M   'P 1'
#
loop_
_entity.id
_entity.type
_entity.pdbx_description
1 polymer ?
#
loop_
_entity_poly.entity_id
_entity_poly.type
_entity_poly.pdbx_seq_one_letter_code
_entity_poly.pdbx_strand_id
1 'polypeptide(L)'
;MRAYELPTSLNINGVAYTIRTDFRAIIDILIAMNDPDLDQQAKTFIMLQILYEEWQNIPFEDLTEACQKACDFIDCGQSDDNPNRPKTRLMDWEQDGDMIIPAVNKVAGKEIRSVPYMHWWTFFGYFMESGECLFNTVVGIRSKKAKGERLDKWEKKFYQENKNIIDIKTRLSEEEQAYKDKLNEMLNLK
;
A
#
# COMPACT_ATOMS: atom_id res chain seq x y z
N MET A 1 -9.34 -9.08 -20.43
CA MET A 1 -9.77 -9.78 -19.21
C MET A 1 -11.25 -9.47 -18.99
N ARG A 2 -12.07 -10.43 -18.62
CA ARG A 2 -13.50 -10.19 -18.35
C ARG A 2 -13.66 -9.70 -16.91
N ALA A 3 -14.60 -8.78 -16.67
CA ALA A 3 -14.78 -8.13 -15.36
C ALA A 3 -15.07 -9.10 -14.17
N TYR A 4 -15.45 -10.34 -14.46
CA TYR A 4 -15.77 -11.37 -13.48
C TYR A 4 -14.66 -12.43 -13.33
N GLU A 5 -13.54 -12.30 -14.02
CA GLU A 5 -12.40 -13.22 -13.93
C GLU A 5 -11.36 -12.65 -12.97
N LEU A 6 -10.95 -13.48 -12.01
CA LEU A 6 -9.86 -13.15 -11.09
C LEU A 6 -8.56 -13.79 -11.63
N PRO A 7 -7.53 -12.99 -11.98
CA PRO A 7 -6.30 -13.54 -12.53
C PRO A 7 -5.53 -14.35 -11.48
N THR A 8 -5.07 -15.53 -11.87
CA THR A 8 -4.20 -16.39 -11.04
C THR A 8 -2.83 -16.59 -11.67
N SER A 9 -2.63 -16.05 -12.88
CA SER A 9 -1.36 -16.06 -13.60
C SER A 9 -1.23 -14.78 -14.43
N LEU A 10 0.00 -14.41 -14.76
CA LEU A 10 0.31 -13.30 -15.64
C LEU A 10 1.08 -13.83 -16.86
N ASN A 11 0.73 -13.31 -18.03
CA ASN A 11 1.42 -13.69 -19.27
C ASN A 11 2.60 -12.73 -19.48
N ILE A 12 3.80 -13.29 -19.60
CA ILE A 12 5.04 -12.57 -19.85
C ILE A 12 5.65 -13.18 -21.11
N ASN A 13 5.77 -12.42 -22.17
CA ASN A 13 6.31 -12.85 -23.46
C ASN A 13 5.71 -14.18 -23.97
N GLY A 14 4.37 -14.35 -23.79
CA GLY A 14 3.65 -15.56 -24.23
C GLY A 14 3.68 -16.73 -23.25
N VAL A 15 4.43 -16.65 -22.15
CA VAL A 15 4.49 -17.67 -21.09
C VAL A 15 3.63 -17.23 -19.89
N ALA A 16 2.77 -18.13 -19.40
CA ALA A 16 1.94 -17.87 -18.23
C ALA A 16 2.68 -18.26 -16.94
N TYR A 17 2.88 -17.31 -16.05
CA TYR A 17 3.49 -17.52 -14.73
C TYR A 17 2.43 -17.42 -13.63
N THR A 18 2.37 -18.43 -12.78
CA THR A 18 1.46 -18.44 -11.62
C THR A 18 1.86 -17.37 -10.61
N ILE A 19 0.85 -16.70 -10.03
CA ILE A 19 1.06 -15.64 -9.04
C ILE A 19 0.36 -15.94 -7.71
N ARG A 20 0.93 -15.42 -6.62
CA ARG A 20 0.28 -15.41 -5.32
C ARG A 20 -0.74 -14.29 -5.29
N THR A 21 -2.00 -14.66 -5.16
CA THR A 21 -3.13 -13.74 -5.27
C THR A 21 -3.80 -13.43 -3.94
N ASP A 22 -3.34 -14.03 -2.82
CA ASP A 22 -3.85 -13.69 -1.49
C ASP A 22 -3.50 -12.25 -1.13
N PHE A 23 -4.48 -11.52 -0.59
CA PHE A 23 -4.33 -10.10 -0.27
C PHE A 23 -3.17 -9.82 0.70
N ARG A 24 -2.81 -10.76 1.56
CA ARG A 24 -1.72 -10.60 2.53
C ARG A 24 -0.38 -10.48 1.81
N ALA A 25 -0.14 -11.33 0.81
CA ALA A 25 1.08 -11.26 0.02
C ALA A 25 1.22 -9.91 -0.72
N ILE A 26 0.10 -9.37 -1.20
CA ILE A 26 0.13 -8.07 -1.89
C ILE A 26 0.32 -6.92 -0.90
N ILE A 27 -0.28 -6.98 0.29
CA ILE A 27 -0.02 -5.99 1.34
C ILE A 27 1.46 -6.02 1.75
N ASP A 28 2.09 -7.19 1.87
CA ASP A 28 3.53 -7.32 2.18
C ASP A 28 4.39 -6.63 1.09
N ILE A 29 4.04 -6.79 -0.19
CA ILE A 29 4.70 -6.06 -1.28
C ILE A 29 4.53 -4.55 -1.09
N LEU A 30 3.30 -4.07 -0.83
CA LEU A 30 3.01 -2.65 -0.69
C LEU A 30 3.71 -2.02 0.52
N ILE A 31 3.89 -2.77 1.61
CA ILE A 31 4.70 -2.36 2.78
C ILE A 31 6.17 -2.24 2.37
N ALA A 32 6.73 -3.25 1.70
CA ALA A 32 8.11 -3.24 1.24
C ALA A 32 8.39 -2.09 0.26
N MET A 33 7.43 -1.75 -0.62
CA MET A 33 7.56 -0.59 -1.52
C MET A 33 7.70 0.74 -0.79
N ASN A 34 7.19 0.84 0.45
CA ASN A 34 7.27 2.04 1.29
C ASN A 34 8.43 2.01 2.28
N ASP A 35 9.23 0.96 2.32
CA ASP A 35 10.38 0.84 3.22
C ASP A 35 11.52 1.76 2.76
N PRO A 36 11.97 2.71 3.61
CA PRO A 36 13.06 3.63 3.28
C PRO A 36 14.45 2.95 3.27
N ASP A 37 14.61 1.80 3.94
CA ASP A 37 15.87 1.06 4.00
C ASP A 37 16.13 0.22 2.74
N LEU A 38 15.11 0.08 1.88
CA LEU A 38 15.20 -0.65 0.63
C LEU A 38 15.41 0.30 -0.55
N ASP A 39 16.42 0.04 -1.36
CA ASP A 39 16.59 0.71 -2.64
C ASP A 39 15.58 0.21 -3.69
N GLN A 40 15.52 0.89 -4.82
CA GLN A 40 14.55 0.55 -5.87
C GLN A 40 14.79 -0.85 -6.46
N GLN A 41 16.02 -1.34 -6.49
CA GLN A 41 16.33 -2.67 -7.01
C GLN A 41 15.84 -3.75 -6.03
N ALA A 42 16.11 -3.58 -4.73
CA ALA A 42 15.62 -4.46 -3.68
C ALA A 42 14.08 -4.53 -3.67
N LYS A 43 13.40 -3.37 -3.76
CA LYS A 43 11.94 -3.29 -3.84
C LYS A 43 11.38 -4.08 -5.02
N THR A 44 11.97 -3.87 -6.21
CA THR A 44 11.57 -4.60 -7.42
C THR A 44 11.77 -6.10 -7.26
N PHE A 45 12.92 -6.52 -6.72
CA PHE A 45 13.22 -7.92 -6.48
C PHE A 45 12.25 -8.57 -5.49
N ILE A 46 11.95 -7.89 -4.37
CA ILE A 46 10.98 -8.35 -3.37
C ILE A 46 9.59 -8.50 -4.00
N MET A 47 9.14 -7.54 -4.81
CA MET A 47 7.87 -7.64 -5.51
C MET A 47 7.80 -8.88 -6.40
N LEU A 48 8.81 -9.13 -7.23
CA LEU A 48 8.86 -10.30 -8.10
C LEU A 48 8.87 -11.61 -7.30
N GLN A 49 9.68 -11.66 -6.25
CA GLN A 49 9.84 -12.85 -5.41
C GLN A 49 8.57 -13.19 -4.61
N ILE A 50 7.85 -12.16 -4.12
CA ILE A 50 6.61 -12.39 -3.39
C ILE A 50 5.49 -12.73 -4.37
N LEU A 51 5.36 -12.01 -5.49
CA LEU A 51 4.22 -12.17 -6.39
C LEU A 51 4.29 -13.45 -7.19
N TYR A 52 5.40 -13.72 -7.90
CA TYR A 52 5.53 -14.90 -8.77
C TYR A 52 5.97 -16.13 -7.98
N GLU A 53 5.24 -17.25 -8.12
CA GLU A 53 5.59 -18.49 -7.42
C GLU A 53 6.94 -19.05 -7.87
N GLU A 54 7.22 -18.94 -9.16
CA GLU A 54 8.44 -19.44 -9.81
C GLU A 54 9.21 -18.29 -10.49
N TRP A 55 9.43 -17.18 -9.76
CA TRP A 55 10.09 -16.00 -10.29
C TRP A 55 11.49 -16.27 -10.89
N GLN A 56 12.20 -17.31 -10.38
CA GLN A 56 13.51 -17.71 -10.86
C GLN A 56 13.49 -18.23 -12.30
N ASN A 57 12.32 -18.66 -12.79
CA ASN A 57 12.14 -19.17 -14.14
C ASN A 57 11.87 -18.05 -15.16
N ILE A 58 11.72 -16.80 -14.71
CA ILE A 58 11.52 -15.65 -15.60
C ILE A 58 12.89 -15.27 -16.18
N PRO A 59 13.08 -15.28 -17.51
CA PRO A 59 14.30 -14.86 -18.15
C PRO A 59 14.66 -13.40 -17.78
N PHE A 60 15.95 -13.10 -17.70
CA PHE A 60 16.43 -11.77 -17.32
C PHE A 60 15.89 -10.68 -18.27
N GLU A 61 15.83 -10.97 -19.57
CA GLU A 61 15.27 -10.08 -20.61
C GLU A 61 13.81 -9.76 -20.43
N ASP A 62 13.04 -10.63 -19.75
CA ASP A 62 11.60 -10.49 -19.54
C ASP A 62 11.24 -9.85 -18.18
N LEU A 63 12.23 -9.56 -17.32
CA LEU A 63 11.98 -9.00 -15.98
C LEU A 63 11.29 -7.64 -16.03
N THR A 64 11.55 -6.82 -17.05
CA THR A 64 10.89 -5.52 -17.21
C THR A 64 9.37 -5.70 -17.46
N GLU A 65 9.01 -6.63 -18.34
CA GLU A 65 7.60 -6.95 -18.58
C GLU A 65 6.96 -7.57 -17.35
N ALA A 66 7.68 -8.46 -16.65
CA ALA A 66 7.21 -9.06 -15.40
C ALA A 66 6.89 -8.00 -14.34
N CYS A 67 7.75 -6.99 -14.18
CA CYS A 67 7.51 -5.87 -13.27
C CYS A 67 6.27 -5.05 -13.66
N GLN A 68 6.12 -4.74 -14.96
CA GLN A 68 4.96 -4.01 -15.44
C GLN A 68 3.66 -4.78 -15.18
N LYS A 69 3.63 -6.08 -15.50
CA LYS A 69 2.48 -6.95 -15.25
C LYS A 69 2.16 -7.09 -13.75
N ALA A 70 3.20 -7.12 -12.91
CA ALA A 70 3.04 -7.12 -11.46
C ALA A 70 2.36 -5.84 -10.97
N CYS A 71 2.81 -4.68 -11.42
CA CYS A 71 2.18 -3.39 -11.11
C CYS A 71 0.72 -3.35 -11.58
N ASP A 72 0.47 -3.74 -12.84
CA ASP A 72 -0.89 -3.80 -13.40
C ASP A 72 -1.83 -4.67 -12.57
N PHE A 73 -1.33 -5.81 -12.06
CA PHE A 73 -2.11 -6.70 -11.19
C PHE A 73 -2.36 -6.09 -9.81
N ILE A 74 -1.33 -5.49 -9.19
CA ILE A 74 -1.43 -4.85 -7.86
C ILE A 74 -2.41 -3.68 -7.91
N ASP A 75 -2.38 -2.90 -9.00
CA ASP A 75 -3.29 -1.78 -9.25
C ASP A 75 -4.69 -2.22 -9.71
N CYS A 76 -4.99 -3.53 -9.70
CA CYS A 76 -6.25 -4.10 -10.14
C CYS A 76 -6.63 -3.73 -11.59
N GLY A 77 -5.65 -3.50 -12.45
CA GLY A 77 -5.82 -3.07 -13.83
C GLY A 77 -6.29 -1.61 -13.98
N GLN A 78 -6.21 -0.81 -12.91
CA GLN A 78 -6.51 0.62 -12.96
C GLN A 78 -5.26 1.36 -13.44
N SER A 79 -5.34 2.02 -14.59
CA SER A 79 -4.29 2.93 -15.04
C SER A 79 -4.48 4.31 -14.41
N ASP A 80 -3.41 4.88 -13.87
CA ASP A 80 -3.44 6.28 -13.44
C ASP A 80 -3.24 7.17 -14.68
N ASP A 81 -4.33 7.73 -15.19
CA ASP A 81 -4.34 8.55 -16.42
C ASP A 81 -3.55 9.87 -16.29
N ASN A 82 -3.03 10.19 -15.10
CA ASN A 82 -2.27 11.41 -14.86
C ASN A 82 -0.95 11.16 -14.10
N PRO A 83 0.12 10.73 -14.80
CA PRO A 83 1.42 10.44 -14.17
C PRO A 83 2.09 11.68 -13.53
N ASN A 84 1.68 12.90 -13.88
CA ASN A 84 2.24 14.15 -13.36
C ASN A 84 1.54 14.66 -12.09
N ARG A 85 0.51 13.97 -11.59
CA ARG A 85 -0.16 14.37 -10.36
C ARG A 85 0.77 14.09 -9.17
N PRO A 86 1.14 15.10 -8.36
CA PRO A 86 1.92 14.85 -7.16
C PRO A 86 1.16 13.88 -6.25
N LYS A 87 1.70 12.69 -6.08
CA LYS A 87 1.10 11.64 -5.25
C LYS A 87 1.44 11.94 -3.79
N THR A 88 0.61 12.74 -3.15
CA THR A 88 0.73 12.90 -1.68
C THR A 88 0.34 11.58 -1.02
N ARG A 89 1.21 11.04 -0.19
CA ARG A 89 0.93 9.83 0.59
C ARG A 89 -0.17 10.13 1.61
N LEU A 90 -1.36 9.58 1.38
CA LEU A 90 -2.54 9.78 2.23
C LEU A 90 -2.84 8.57 3.11
N MET A 91 -2.18 7.44 2.87
CA MET A 91 -2.36 6.20 3.62
C MET A 91 -1.05 5.43 3.75
N ASP A 92 -1.03 4.53 4.71
CA ASP A 92 0.06 3.60 4.97
C ASP A 92 -0.53 2.24 5.33
N TRP A 93 -0.18 1.19 4.58
CA TRP A 93 -0.77 -0.15 4.78
C TRP A 93 -0.46 -0.74 6.15
N GLU A 94 0.70 -0.44 6.72
CA GLU A 94 1.08 -0.93 8.04
C GLU A 94 0.49 -0.06 9.16
N GLN A 95 0.67 1.27 9.11
CA GLN A 95 0.16 2.16 10.14
C GLN A 95 -1.37 2.15 10.21
N ASP A 96 -2.05 2.08 9.07
CA ASP A 96 -3.49 2.21 8.97
C ASP A 96 -4.23 0.86 9.01
N GLY A 97 -3.49 -0.25 9.10
CA GLY A 97 -4.06 -1.61 9.08
C GLY A 97 -5.19 -1.81 10.07
N ASP A 98 -5.06 -1.28 11.29
CA ASP A 98 -6.08 -1.36 12.34
C ASP A 98 -7.37 -0.61 11.99
N MET A 99 -7.35 0.30 11.04
CA MET A 99 -8.54 1.00 10.52
C MET A 99 -9.06 0.38 9.23
N ILE A 100 -8.15 -0.10 8.37
CA ILE A 100 -8.47 -0.71 7.07
C ILE A 100 -9.20 -2.04 7.28
N ILE A 101 -8.69 -2.92 8.12
CA ILE A 101 -9.26 -4.26 8.32
C ILE A 101 -10.71 -4.20 8.81
N PRO A 102 -11.08 -3.42 9.86
CA PRO A 102 -12.47 -3.28 10.26
C PRO A 102 -13.36 -2.68 9.17
N ALA A 103 -12.84 -1.73 8.38
CA ALA A 103 -13.59 -1.15 7.27
C ALA A 103 -13.92 -2.21 6.20
N VAL A 104 -12.94 -3.03 5.83
CA VAL A 104 -13.14 -4.16 4.90
C VAL A 104 -14.06 -5.23 5.50
N ASN A 105 -13.91 -5.57 6.79
CA ASN A 105 -14.78 -6.52 7.48
C ASN A 105 -16.26 -6.10 7.43
N LYS A 106 -16.52 -4.80 7.58
CA LYS A 106 -17.88 -4.24 7.50
C LYS A 106 -18.54 -4.53 6.15
N VAL A 107 -17.79 -4.37 5.06
CA VAL A 107 -18.29 -4.63 3.69
C VAL A 107 -18.34 -6.12 3.40
N ALA A 108 -17.31 -6.87 3.78
CA ALA A 108 -17.24 -8.32 3.57
C ALA A 108 -18.23 -9.12 4.42
N GLY A 109 -18.80 -8.51 5.46
CA GLY A 109 -19.73 -9.17 6.41
C GLY A 109 -19.08 -10.28 7.26
N LYS A 110 -17.74 -10.29 7.35
CA LYS A 110 -16.97 -11.32 8.07
C LYS A 110 -15.59 -10.80 8.48
N GLU A 111 -14.95 -11.49 9.43
CA GLU A 111 -13.55 -11.23 9.79
C GLU A 111 -12.62 -11.80 8.72
N ILE A 112 -12.01 -10.93 7.92
CA ILE A 112 -11.17 -11.34 6.79
C ILE A 112 -9.83 -11.95 7.22
N ARG A 113 -9.34 -11.64 8.43
CA ARG A 113 -8.10 -12.24 8.95
C ARG A 113 -8.27 -13.73 9.24
N SER A 114 -9.51 -14.17 9.53
CA SER A 114 -9.81 -15.59 9.83
C SER A 114 -10.05 -16.44 8.59
N VAL A 115 -10.20 -15.84 7.40
CA VAL A 115 -10.38 -16.63 6.18
C VAL A 115 -9.05 -17.22 5.73
N PRO A 116 -9.02 -18.47 5.24
CA PRO A 116 -7.77 -19.11 4.80
C PRO A 116 -7.18 -18.46 3.54
N TYR A 117 -8.05 -17.86 2.71
CA TYR A 117 -7.67 -17.22 1.46
C TYR A 117 -8.69 -16.17 1.06
N MET A 118 -8.21 -15.05 0.53
CA MET A 118 -9.01 -14.05 -0.17
C MET A 118 -8.17 -13.43 -1.28
N HIS A 119 -8.68 -13.48 -2.50
CA HIS A 119 -8.02 -12.88 -3.65
C HIS A 119 -7.86 -11.36 -3.47
N TRP A 120 -6.70 -10.82 -3.86
CA TRP A 120 -6.38 -9.38 -3.74
C TRP A 120 -7.45 -8.48 -4.33
N TRP A 121 -7.92 -8.76 -5.55
CA TRP A 121 -8.95 -7.94 -6.19
C TRP A 121 -10.28 -7.95 -5.45
N THR A 122 -10.63 -9.04 -4.79
CA THR A 122 -11.83 -9.10 -3.92
C THR A 122 -11.63 -8.25 -2.67
N PHE A 123 -10.48 -8.36 -2.02
CA PHE A 123 -10.12 -7.52 -0.88
C PHE A 123 -10.13 -6.03 -1.27
N PHE A 124 -9.48 -5.68 -2.37
CA PHE A 124 -9.40 -4.31 -2.86
C PHE A 124 -10.77 -3.75 -3.22
N GLY A 125 -11.66 -4.57 -3.83
CA GLY A 125 -13.05 -4.20 -4.06
C GLY A 125 -13.79 -3.85 -2.77
N TYR A 126 -13.69 -4.66 -1.72
CA TYR A 126 -14.27 -4.35 -0.41
C TYR A 126 -13.65 -3.09 0.22
N PHE A 127 -12.35 -2.92 0.05
CA PHE A 127 -11.65 -1.73 0.53
C PHE A 127 -12.18 -0.46 -0.15
N MET A 128 -12.33 -0.45 -1.46
CA MET A 128 -12.88 0.69 -2.22
C MET A 128 -14.33 0.99 -1.86
N GLU A 129 -15.13 -0.02 -1.54
CA GLU A 129 -16.54 0.12 -1.12
C GLU A 129 -16.71 0.39 0.39
N SER A 130 -15.62 0.63 1.13
CA SER A 130 -15.68 0.78 2.59
C SER A 130 -16.54 1.96 3.09
N GLY A 131 -16.87 2.91 2.22
CA GLY A 131 -17.82 4.01 2.48
C GLY A 131 -17.44 4.86 3.70
N GLU A 132 -18.44 5.32 4.45
CA GLU A 132 -18.21 6.08 5.69
C GLU A 132 -17.63 5.19 6.78
N CYS A 133 -16.37 5.43 7.14
CA CYS A 133 -15.64 4.73 8.18
C CYS A 133 -14.52 5.60 8.76
N LEU A 134 -13.93 5.15 9.87
CA LEU A 134 -12.82 5.87 10.53
C LEU A 134 -11.65 6.11 9.58
N PHE A 135 -11.27 5.07 8.79
CA PHE A 135 -10.18 5.19 7.82
C PHE A 135 -10.42 6.32 6.81
N ASN A 136 -11.59 6.36 6.18
CA ASN A 136 -11.92 7.40 5.19
C ASN A 136 -12.01 8.80 5.81
N THR A 137 -12.43 8.91 7.06
CA THR A 137 -12.39 10.17 7.83
C THR A 137 -10.94 10.64 8.01
N VAL A 138 -10.04 9.74 8.41
CA VAL A 138 -8.61 10.04 8.59
C VAL A 138 -7.98 10.45 7.26
N VAL A 139 -8.23 9.70 6.17
CA VAL A 139 -7.72 10.03 4.83
C VAL A 139 -8.25 11.37 4.35
N GLY A 140 -9.53 11.68 4.59
CA GLY A 140 -10.13 12.97 4.25
C GLY A 140 -9.43 14.14 4.95
N ILE A 141 -9.13 14.03 6.24
CA ILE A 141 -8.39 15.05 7.01
C ILE A 141 -6.96 15.19 6.49
N ARG A 142 -6.27 14.07 6.22
CA ARG A 142 -4.93 14.08 5.62
C ARG A 142 -4.90 14.78 4.27
N SER A 143 -5.90 14.51 3.42
CA SER A 143 -6.03 15.14 2.10
C SER A 143 -6.20 16.65 2.22
N LYS A 144 -7.10 17.13 3.09
CA LYS A 144 -7.28 18.56 3.34
C LYS A 144 -6.00 19.21 3.84
N LYS A 145 -5.30 18.60 4.81
CA LYS A 145 -4.03 19.08 5.31
C LYS A 145 -2.96 19.19 4.21
N ALA A 146 -2.85 18.15 3.38
CA ALA A 146 -1.88 18.11 2.28
C ALA A 146 -2.13 19.18 1.23
N LYS A 147 -3.40 19.55 0.99
CA LYS A 147 -3.81 20.61 0.07
C LYS A 147 -3.78 22.01 0.69
N GLY A 148 -3.50 22.14 1.99
CA GLY A 148 -3.58 23.40 2.72
C GLY A 148 -5.03 23.89 2.93
N GLU A 149 -6.01 23.01 2.77
CA GLU A 149 -7.42 23.32 2.96
C GLU A 149 -7.76 23.47 4.45
N ARG A 150 -8.74 24.32 4.75
CA ARG A 150 -9.17 24.58 6.12
C ARG A 150 -10.02 23.44 6.64
N LEU A 151 -9.59 22.85 7.77
CA LEU A 151 -10.42 21.90 8.52
C LEU A 151 -11.62 22.62 9.16
N ASP A 152 -12.79 21.99 9.18
CA ASP A 152 -13.94 22.49 9.91
C ASP A 152 -13.76 22.35 11.44
N LYS A 153 -14.74 22.80 12.22
CA LYS A 153 -14.66 22.80 13.68
C LYS A 153 -14.56 21.39 14.26
N TRP A 154 -15.30 20.43 13.69
CA TRP A 154 -15.32 19.05 14.13
C TRP A 154 -14.00 18.36 13.74
N GLU A 155 -13.56 18.51 12.49
CA GLU A 155 -12.29 17.94 12.00
C GLU A 155 -11.08 18.43 12.79
N LYS A 156 -11.07 19.72 13.18
CA LYS A 156 -10.00 20.27 14.03
C LYS A 156 -9.95 19.61 15.40
N LYS A 157 -11.11 19.46 16.03
CA LYS A 157 -11.22 18.79 17.32
C LYS A 157 -10.78 17.35 17.21
N PHE A 158 -11.32 16.62 16.21
CA PHE A 158 -10.98 15.23 15.94
C PHE A 158 -9.47 15.05 15.68
N TYR A 159 -8.87 15.95 14.89
CA TYR A 159 -7.43 15.94 14.63
C TYR A 159 -6.62 16.13 15.92
N GLN A 160 -7.01 17.08 16.78
CA GLN A 160 -6.29 17.31 18.04
C GLN A 160 -6.31 16.11 18.98
N GLU A 161 -7.45 15.41 19.03
CA GLU A 161 -7.64 14.25 19.89
C GLU A 161 -6.99 12.96 19.32
N ASN A 162 -6.78 12.90 18.00
CA ASN A 162 -6.37 11.68 17.27
C ASN A 162 -5.13 11.87 16.40
N LYS A 163 -4.24 12.77 16.79
CA LYS A 163 -3.03 13.12 16.02
C LYS A 163 -2.17 11.91 15.67
N ASN A 164 -2.06 10.95 16.60
CA ASN A 164 -1.25 9.75 16.50
C ASN A 164 -1.68 8.79 15.38
N ILE A 165 -2.98 8.78 15.02
CA ILE A 165 -3.50 7.97 13.93
C ILE A 165 -3.67 8.77 12.63
N ILE A 166 -3.81 10.12 12.73
CA ILE A 166 -3.98 10.96 11.55
C ILE A 166 -2.65 11.31 10.90
N ASP A 167 -1.65 11.71 11.67
CA ASP A 167 -0.36 12.05 11.06
C ASP A 167 0.39 10.78 10.62
N ILE A 168 0.71 10.70 9.32
CA ILE A 168 1.51 9.61 8.80
C ILE A 168 2.92 9.75 9.36
N LYS A 169 3.40 8.72 10.02
CA LYS A 169 4.76 8.66 10.54
C LYS A 169 5.73 8.58 9.37
N THR A 170 6.65 9.52 9.31
CA THR A 170 7.78 9.41 8.39
C THR A 170 8.72 8.35 8.92
N ARG A 171 8.87 7.24 8.21
CA ARG A 171 9.94 6.30 8.46
C ARG A 171 11.22 6.92 7.92
N LEU A 172 12.22 7.01 8.77
CA LEU A 172 13.58 7.37 8.39
C LEU A 172 14.33 6.07 8.17
N SER A 173 15.26 6.06 7.21
CA SER A 173 16.21 4.95 7.08
C SER A 173 17.07 4.84 8.35
N GLU A 174 17.69 3.68 8.55
CA GLU A 174 18.60 3.49 9.69
C GLU A 174 19.72 4.56 9.70
N GLU A 175 20.23 4.93 8.52
CA GLU A 175 21.23 5.99 8.37
C GLU A 175 20.67 7.36 8.73
N GLU A 176 19.48 7.71 8.26
CA GLU A 176 18.81 8.97 8.58
C GLU A 176 18.47 9.07 10.07
N GLN A 177 18.03 7.95 10.67
CA GLN A 177 17.74 7.90 12.10
C GLN A 177 19.01 8.09 12.92
N ALA A 178 20.11 7.39 12.58
CA ALA A 178 21.39 7.54 13.25
C ALA A 178 21.96 8.96 13.12
N TYR A 179 21.79 9.59 11.94
CA TYR A 179 22.17 10.98 11.74
C TYR A 179 21.35 11.94 12.60
N LYS A 180 20.03 11.74 12.67
CA LYS A 180 19.12 12.54 13.49
C LYS A 180 19.44 12.41 14.97
N ASP A 181 19.71 11.21 15.45
CA ASP A 181 20.06 10.95 16.85
C ASP A 181 21.39 11.62 17.21
N LYS A 182 22.38 11.53 16.34
CA LYS A 182 23.66 12.24 16.49
C LYS A 182 23.48 13.77 16.51
N LEU A 183 22.60 14.29 15.65
CA LEU A 183 22.30 15.72 15.63
C LEU A 183 21.60 16.18 16.94
N ASN A 184 20.65 15.38 17.43
CA ASN A 184 19.96 15.65 18.69
C ASN A 184 20.92 15.63 19.88
N GLU A 185 21.89 14.70 19.91
CA GLU A 185 22.94 14.66 20.93
C GLU A 185 23.82 15.93 20.88
N MET A 186 24.25 16.34 19.67
CA MET A 186 25.06 17.54 19.48
C MET A 186 24.33 18.82 19.90
N LEU A 187 23.01 18.89 19.70
CA LEU A 187 22.17 20.04 20.03
C LEU A 187 21.62 20.00 21.47
N ASN A 188 21.96 18.97 22.28
CA ASN A 188 21.39 18.73 23.61
C ASN A 188 19.86 18.80 23.66
N LEU A 189 19.19 18.45 22.57
CA LEU A 189 17.74 18.38 22.49
C LEU A 189 17.29 17.01 23.02
N LYS A 190 16.67 17.01 24.21
CA LYS A 190 16.00 15.85 24.78
C LYS A 190 14.58 15.71 24.28
#